data_99e81e12094b3e7b01aa89c7f41afb73
#
_entry.id   99e81e12094b3e7b01aa89c7f41afb73
#
_cell.length_a   1.000
_cell.length_b   1.000
_cell.length_c   1.000
_cell.angle_alpha   90.00
_cell.angle_beta   90.00
_cell.angle_gamma   90.00
#
_symmetry.space_group_name_H-M   'P 1'
#
loop_
_entity.id
_entity.type
_entity.pdbx_description
1 polymer ?
#
loop_
_entity_poly.entity_id
_entity_poly.type
_entity_poly.pdbx_seq_one_letter_code
_entity_poly.pdbx_strand_id
1 'polypeptide(L)'
;MSASGGKIDHLGIAVRSIDQALEFYRDQLGLAVSLRETVDVEKVHAAMLPVGESRIELLEAAQPDSVIAKFIDKRGEGLHHVALTVPDLNAAVERLKAAGARLLNEPRAGAGGHLYVFIHPASTGGVLMELIQE
;
A
#
# COMPACT_ATOMS: atom_id res chain seq x y z
N MET A 1 17.68 -3.45 16.17
CA MET A 1 17.09 -4.63 15.67
C MET A 1 16.24 -4.36 14.44
N SER A 2 16.37 -5.19 13.54
CA SER A 2 15.74 -4.97 12.26
C SER A 2 14.32 -5.48 12.23
N ALA A 3 13.66 -5.25 11.12
CA ALA A 3 12.39 -5.86 10.80
C ALA A 3 12.62 -7.26 10.22
N SER A 4 13.70 -7.94 10.65
CA SER A 4 13.99 -9.28 10.17
C SER A 4 12.80 -10.20 10.48
N GLY A 5 12.44 -11.04 9.53
CA GLY A 5 11.25 -11.86 9.62
C GLY A 5 10.07 -11.28 8.87
N GLY A 6 10.13 -9.99 8.53
CA GLY A 6 9.12 -9.37 7.70
C GLY A 6 9.41 -9.56 6.22
N LYS A 7 8.48 -9.11 5.39
CA LYS A 7 8.63 -9.16 3.94
C LYS A 7 7.98 -7.93 3.32
N ILE A 8 8.27 -7.71 2.05
CA ILE A 8 7.48 -6.76 1.28
C ILE A 8 6.12 -7.42 1.04
N ASP A 9 5.07 -6.86 1.65
CA ASP A 9 3.73 -7.40 1.49
C ASP A 9 3.18 -7.05 0.12
N HIS A 10 3.25 -5.78 -0.26
CA HIS A 10 2.81 -5.35 -1.58
C HIS A 10 3.41 -4.01 -1.96
N LEU A 11 3.32 -3.72 -3.26
CA LEU A 11 3.61 -2.41 -3.83
C LEU A 11 2.28 -1.85 -4.33
N GLY A 12 1.90 -0.68 -3.82
CA GLY A 12 0.69 -0.01 -4.26
C GLY A 12 0.99 0.91 -5.42
N ILE A 13 0.32 0.70 -6.55
CA ILE A 13 0.54 1.47 -7.77
C ILE A 13 -0.76 2.16 -8.16
N ALA A 14 -0.72 3.49 -8.24
CA ALA A 14 -1.87 4.29 -8.64
C ALA A 14 -2.01 4.30 -10.16
N VAL A 15 -3.19 3.93 -10.64
CA VAL A 15 -3.50 3.90 -12.06
C VAL A 15 -4.82 4.61 -12.34
N ARG A 16 -4.97 5.15 -13.54
CA ARG A 16 -6.22 5.79 -13.93
C ARG A 16 -7.32 4.77 -14.19
N SER A 17 -6.94 3.58 -14.63
CA SER A 17 -7.89 2.51 -14.93
C SER A 17 -7.22 1.16 -14.67
N ILE A 18 -7.83 0.38 -13.77
CA ILE A 18 -7.34 -0.97 -13.51
C ILE A 18 -7.44 -1.83 -14.77
N ASP A 19 -8.56 -1.71 -15.50
CA ASP A 19 -8.74 -2.50 -16.72
C ASP A 19 -7.65 -2.22 -17.75
N GLN A 20 -7.28 -0.96 -17.92
CA GLN A 20 -6.19 -0.62 -18.84
C GLN A 20 -4.84 -1.10 -18.32
N ALA A 21 -4.59 -0.95 -17.02
CA ALA A 21 -3.33 -1.40 -16.43
C ALA A 21 -3.17 -2.92 -16.56
N LEU A 22 -4.25 -3.68 -16.50
CA LEU A 22 -4.20 -5.12 -16.62
C LEU A 22 -3.77 -5.58 -18.02
N GLU A 23 -3.88 -4.73 -19.03
CA GLU A 23 -3.34 -5.07 -20.36
C GLU A 23 -1.84 -5.29 -20.28
N PHE A 24 -1.13 -4.56 -19.43
CA PHE A 24 0.28 -4.80 -19.20
C PHE A 24 0.50 -5.89 -18.15
N TYR A 25 -0.02 -5.69 -16.94
CA TYR A 25 0.35 -6.55 -15.80
C TYR A 25 -0.15 -7.98 -15.95
N ARG A 26 -1.36 -8.15 -16.45
CA ARG A 26 -1.94 -9.48 -16.66
C ARG A 26 -1.62 -10.03 -18.04
N ASP A 27 -1.94 -9.27 -19.09
CA ASP A 27 -1.93 -9.81 -20.45
C ASP A 27 -0.53 -9.89 -21.03
N GLN A 28 0.30 -8.88 -20.82
CA GLN A 28 1.67 -8.88 -21.34
C GLN A 28 2.66 -9.50 -20.36
N LEU A 29 2.57 -9.16 -19.08
CA LEU A 29 3.50 -9.66 -18.08
C LEU A 29 3.14 -11.05 -17.55
N GLY A 30 1.88 -11.44 -17.66
CA GLY A 30 1.45 -12.80 -17.28
C GLY A 30 1.04 -12.99 -15.84
N LEU A 31 0.83 -11.90 -15.08
CA LEU A 31 0.39 -12.01 -13.70
C LEU A 31 -1.12 -12.31 -13.64
N ALA A 32 -1.54 -13.05 -12.63
CA ALA A 32 -2.95 -13.35 -12.43
C ALA A 32 -3.53 -12.42 -11.38
N VAL A 33 -4.79 -12.02 -11.59
CA VAL A 33 -5.54 -11.25 -10.59
C VAL A 33 -6.12 -12.21 -9.57
N SER A 34 -5.75 -12.06 -8.30
CA SER A 34 -6.28 -12.90 -7.23
C SER A 34 -7.51 -12.30 -6.56
N LEU A 35 -7.66 -10.97 -6.62
CA LEU A 35 -8.76 -10.28 -5.94
C LEU A 35 -8.98 -8.94 -6.61
N ARG A 36 -10.24 -8.58 -6.81
CA ARG A 36 -10.66 -7.21 -7.14
C ARG A 36 -11.74 -6.82 -6.15
N GLU A 37 -11.60 -5.64 -5.58
CA GLU A 37 -12.58 -5.15 -4.62
C GLU A 37 -12.69 -3.63 -4.66
N THR A 38 -13.77 -3.11 -4.09
CA THR A 38 -13.93 -1.68 -3.87
C THR A 38 -13.90 -1.45 -2.37
N VAL A 39 -13.02 -0.56 -1.93
CA VAL A 39 -12.90 -0.18 -0.52
C VAL A 39 -13.59 1.16 -0.37
N ASP A 40 -14.86 1.15 0.03
CA ASP A 40 -15.70 2.36 0.07
C ASP A 40 -15.16 3.44 0.99
N VAL A 41 -14.65 3.04 2.16
CA VAL A 41 -14.08 3.98 3.14
C VAL A 41 -12.92 4.76 2.54
N GLU A 42 -12.10 4.09 1.73
CA GLU A 42 -10.92 4.71 1.09
C GLU A 42 -11.26 5.29 -0.27
N LYS A 43 -12.44 5.01 -0.79
CA LYS A 43 -12.90 5.48 -2.10
C LYS A 43 -11.99 5.01 -3.23
N VAL A 44 -11.56 3.75 -3.17
CA VAL A 44 -10.68 3.16 -4.17
C VAL A 44 -11.21 1.81 -4.65
N HIS A 45 -10.92 1.51 -5.92
CA HIS A 45 -10.99 0.17 -6.46
C HIS A 45 -9.59 -0.42 -6.40
N ALA A 46 -9.46 -1.68 -6.02
CA ALA A 46 -8.17 -2.33 -5.89
C ALA A 46 -8.16 -3.67 -6.62
N ALA A 47 -7.02 -4.01 -7.23
CA ALA A 47 -6.79 -5.31 -7.82
C ALA A 47 -5.45 -5.82 -7.31
N MET A 48 -5.44 -7.06 -6.82
CA MET A 48 -4.24 -7.71 -6.30
C MET A 48 -3.71 -8.73 -7.29
N LEU A 49 -2.41 -8.66 -7.57
CA LEU A 49 -1.72 -9.59 -8.45
C LEU A 49 -0.53 -10.18 -7.69
N PRO A 50 -0.60 -11.45 -7.26
CA PRO A 50 0.51 -12.07 -6.54
C PRO A 50 1.78 -12.17 -7.39
N VAL A 51 2.93 -11.92 -6.74
CA VAL A 51 4.25 -12.07 -7.33
C VAL A 51 5.12 -12.76 -6.28
N GLY A 52 5.27 -14.08 -6.37
CA GLY A 52 5.94 -14.83 -5.33
C GLY A 52 5.23 -14.64 -3.99
N GLU A 53 5.96 -14.27 -2.96
CA GLU A 53 5.37 -14.02 -1.65
C GLU A 53 4.89 -12.57 -1.46
N SER A 54 5.07 -11.72 -2.48
CA SER A 54 4.62 -10.34 -2.47
C SER A 54 3.47 -10.16 -3.44
N ARG A 55 2.93 -8.95 -3.54
CA ARG A 55 1.83 -8.64 -4.45
C ARG A 55 2.02 -7.25 -5.04
N ILE A 56 1.49 -7.07 -6.23
CA ILE A 56 1.27 -5.74 -6.78
C ILE A 56 -0.20 -5.41 -6.54
N GLU A 57 -0.45 -4.24 -5.99
CA GLU A 57 -1.80 -3.73 -5.78
C GLU A 57 -2.03 -2.56 -6.72
N LEU A 58 -2.94 -2.72 -7.68
CA LEU A 58 -3.34 -1.63 -8.55
C LEU A 58 -4.47 -0.88 -7.88
N LEU A 59 -4.35 0.45 -7.80
CA LEU A 59 -5.30 1.31 -7.11
C LEU A 59 -5.87 2.33 -8.08
N GLU A 60 -7.19 2.33 -8.19
CA GLU A 60 -7.94 3.27 -9.04
C GLU A 60 -8.89 4.06 -8.17
N ALA A 61 -8.98 5.38 -8.39
CA ALA A 61 -9.92 6.21 -7.64
C ALA A 61 -11.35 5.80 -7.95
N ALA A 62 -12.15 5.53 -6.91
CA ALA A 62 -13.57 5.28 -7.08
C ALA A 62 -14.38 6.57 -7.07
N GLN A 63 -13.79 7.65 -6.55
CA GLN A 63 -14.43 8.97 -6.49
C GLN A 63 -13.38 10.07 -6.65
N PRO A 64 -13.78 11.27 -7.12
CA PRO A 64 -12.83 12.35 -7.39
C PRO A 64 -12.07 12.84 -6.15
N ASP A 65 -12.61 12.66 -4.96
CA ASP A 65 -11.97 13.10 -3.71
C ASP A 65 -11.13 12.04 -3.04
N SER A 66 -10.88 10.90 -3.70
CA SER A 66 -10.03 9.87 -3.12
C SER A 66 -8.56 10.32 -3.11
N VAL A 67 -7.77 9.72 -2.20
CA VAL A 67 -6.33 10.01 -2.14
C VAL A 67 -5.62 9.60 -3.42
N ILE A 68 -6.13 8.58 -4.12
CA ILE A 68 -5.54 8.13 -5.38
C ILE A 68 -5.80 9.15 -6.48
N ALA A 69 -7.01 9.72 -6.56
CA ALA A 69 -7.30 10.77 -7.52
C ALA A 69 -6.37 11.98 -7.31
N LYS A 70 -6.20 12.39 -6.05
CA LYS A 70 -5.32 13.50 -5.71
C LYS A 70 -3.86 13.21 -6.04
N PHE A 71 -3.43 11.98 -5.79
CA PHE A 71 -2.06 11.57 -6.11
C PHE A 71 -1.82 11.65 -7.61
N ILE A 72 -2.73 11.12 -8.42
CA ILE A 72 -2.59 11.10 -9.88
C ILE A 72 -2.62 12.53 -10.45
N ASP A 73 -3.51 13.39 -9.91
CA ASP A 73 -3.56 14.79 -10.34
C ASP A 73 -2.24 15.51 -10.10
N LYS A 74 -1.56 15.18 -9.01
CA LYS A 74 -0.34 15.85 -8.62
C LYS A 74 0.91 15.25 -9.24
N ARG A 75 0.95 13.92 -9.38
CA ARG A 75 2.17 13.19 -9.78
C ARG A 75 2.01 12.30 -11.00
N GLY A 76 0.78 12.10 -11.48
CA GLY A 76 0.51 11.12 -12.52
C GLY A 76 0.45 9.71 -11.96
N GLU A 77 0.33 8.73 -12.86
CA GLU A 77 0.32 7.32 -12.45
C GLU A 77 1.70 6.89 -11.95
N GLY A 78 1.72 5.94 -11.05
CA GLY A 78 2.98 5.37 -10.59
C GLY A 78 2.90 4.80 -9.19
N LEU A 79 4.07 4.50 -8.62
CA LEU A 79 4.19 3.91 -7.30
C LEU A 79 3.62 4.85 -6.24
N HIS A 80 2.63 4.37 -5.50
CA HIS A 80 1.98 5.14 -4.45
C HIS A 80 2.56 4.83 -3.08
N HIS A 81 2.74 3.56 -2.76
CA HIS A 81 3.31 3.18 -1.46
C HIS A 81 3.95 1.80 -1.50
N VAL A 82 4.78 1.54 -0.49
CA VAL A 82 5.40 0.25 -0.25
C VAL A 82 4.92 -0.25 1.10
N ALA A 83 4.43 -1.48 1.16
CA ALA A 83 3.95 -2.08 2.40
C ALA A 83 4.86 -3.21 2.84
N LEU A 84 5.27 -3.17 4.10
CA LEU A 84 6.09 -4.20 4.71
C LEU A 84 5.31 -4.86 5.84
N THR A 85 5.43 -6.19 5.97
CA THR A 85 4.95 -6.84 7.19
C THR A 85 6.03 -6.75 8.26
N VAL A 86 5.60 -6.68 9.52
CA VAL A 86 6.51 -6.72 10.66
C VAL A 86 5.96 -7.72 11.68
N PRO A 87 6.85 -8.39 12.43
CA PRO A 87 6.41 -9.36 13.42
C PRO A 87 5.60 -8.76 14.57
N ASP A 88 5.93 -7.53 14.97
CA ASP A 88 5.29 -6.85 16.10
C ASP A 88 5.13 -5.38 15.75
N LEU A 89 3.94 -5.03 15.28
CA LEU A 89 3.66 -3.66 14.83
C LEU A 89 3.72 -2.67 15.98
N ASN A 90 3.20 -3.03 17.15
CA ASN A 90 3.21 -2.11 18.29
C ASN A 90 4.65 -1.78 18.72
N ALA A 91 5.53 -2.78 18.73
CA ALA A 91 6.94 -2.55 19.05
C ALA A 91 7.62 -1.68 17.99
N ALA A 92 7.31 -1.90 16.70
CA ALA A 92 7.85 -1.08 15.63
C ALA A 92 7.39 0.37 15.77
N VAL A 93 6.11 0.59 16.09
CA VAL A 93 5.55 1.93 16.29
C VAL A 93 6.26 2.65 17.43
N GLU A 94 6.50 1.95 18.54
CA GLU A 94 7.18 2.55 19.69
C GLU A 94 8.61 2.98 19.31
N ARG A 95 9.34 2.15 18.58
CA ARG A 95 10.69 2.50 18.13
C ARG A 95 10.65 3.71 17.19
N LEU A 96 9.69 3.74 16.27
CA LEU A 96 9.56 4.85 15.32
C LEU A 96 9.24 6.16 16.04
N LYS A 97 8.31 6.13 16.98
CA LYS A 97 7.96 7.32 17.77
C LYS A 97 9.15 7.82 18.58
N ALA A 98 9.87 6.89 19.21
CA ALA A 98 11.05 7.25 20.00
C ALA A 98 12.14 7.90 19.15
N ALA A 99 12.23 7.51 17.89
CA ALA A 99 13.21 8.06 16.94
C ALA A 99 12.73 9.36 16.27
N GLY A 100 11.51 9.80 16.56
CA GLY A 100 10.96 11.02 15.98
C GLY A 100 10.30 10.86 14.63
N ALA A 101 10.04 9.64 14.19
CA ALA A 101 9.37 9.40 12.93
C ALA A 101 7.91 9.86 12.99
N ARG A 102 7.42 10.40 11.87
CA ARG A 102 6.06 10.94 11.80
C ARG A 102 5.11 9.87 11.25
N LEU A 103 4.20 9.41 12.09
CA LEU A 103 3.17 8.46 11.69
C LEU A 103 1.92 9.20 11.26
N LEU A 104 1.22 8.67 10.26
CA LEU A 104 0.00 9.27 9.75
C LEU A 104 -1.25 8.79 10.48
N ASN A 105 -1.16 7.67 11.18
CA ASN A 105 -2.27 7.12 11.94
C ASN A 105 -1.73 6.27 13.10
N GLU A 106 -2.58 6.05 14.10
CA GLU A 106 -2.30 5.04 15.11
C GLU A 106 -2.62 3.66 14.55
N PRO A 107 -2.03 2.58 15.10
CA PRO A 107 -2.35 1.24 14.64
C PRO A 107 -3.86 1.00 14.63
N ARG A 108 -4.39 0.55 13.52
CA ARG A 108 -5.81 0.23 13.38
C ARG A 108 -6.01 -0.93 12.42
N ALA A 109 -7.15 -1.59 12.52
CA ALA A 109 -7.44 -2.75 11.69
C ALA A 109 -7.74 -2.30 10.26
N GLY A 110 -7.12 -2.99 9.31
CA GLY A 110 -7.37 -2.81 7.90
C GLY A 110 -7.94 -4.08 7.27
N ALA A 111 -7.62 -4.30 6.02
CA ALA A 111 -8.09 -5.47 5.28
C ALA A 111 -7.70 -6.75 6.01
N GLY A 112 -8.66 -7.69 6.12
CA GLY A 112 -8.42 -8.95 6.81
C GLY A 112 -8.26 -8.84 8.32
N GLY A 113 -8.51 -7.67 8.90
CA GLY A 113 -8.36 -7.44 10.34
C GLY A 113 -6.94 -7.21 10.81
N HIS A 114 -5.97 -7.17 9.89
CA HIS A 114 -4.58 -6.92 10.26
C HIS A 114 -4.37 -5.46 10.64
N LEU A 115 -3.59 -5.23 11.70
CA LEU A 115 -3.23 -3.87 12.11
C LEU A 115 -2.23 -3.26 11.14
N TYR A 116 -2.35 -1.96 10.91
CA TYR A 116 -1.43 -1.25 10.03
C TYR A 116 -1.22 0.20 10.49
N VAL A 117 -0.09 0.77 10.05
CA VAL A 117 0.19 2.21 10.17
C VAL A 117 0.85 2.69 8.88
N PHE A 118 0.64 3.97 8.56
CA PHE A 118 1.40 4.64 7.52
C PHE A 118 2.43 5.58 8.14
N ILE A 119 3.60 5.67 7.51
CA ILE A 119 4.68 6.56 7.91
C ILE A 119 4.78 7.67 6.88
N HIS A 120 4.79 8.92 7.37
CA HIS A 120 4.87 10.08 6.49
C HIS A 120 6.16 10.06 5.66
N PRO A 121 6.08 10.40 4.35
CA PRO A 121 7.27 10.38 3.48
C PRO A 121 8.45 11.22 3.97
N ALA A 122 8.19 12.26 4.76
CA ALA A 122 9.27 13.07 5.32
C ALA A 122 10.20 12.26 6.22
N SER A 123 9.72 11.18 6.82
CA SER A 123 10.52 10.33 7.70
C SER A 123 11.19 9.17 6.97
N THR A 124 10.90 8.97 5.68
CA THR A 124 11.35 7.79 4.93
C THR A 124 12.17 8.13 3.69
N GLY A 125 12.53 9.39 3.52
CA GLY A 125 13.24 9.80 2.31
C GLY A 125 12.36 9.96 1.09
N GLY A 126 11.06 10.22 1.29
CA GLY A 126 10.15 10.52 0.20
C GLY A 126 9.23 9.38 -0.22
N VAL A 127 9.25 8.26 0.49
CA VAL A 127 8.42 7.10 0.17
C VAL A 127 7.31 6.96 1.20
N LEU A 128 6.05 6.90 0.75
CA LEU A 128 4.95 6.56 1.65
C LEU A 128 5.09 5.08 2.00
N MET A 129 5.31 4.80 3.28
CA MET A 129 5.56 3.45 3.77
C MET A 129 4.40 2.99 4.64
N GLU A 130 3.95 1.76 4.40
CA GLU A 130 2.93 1.13 5.23
C GLU A 130 3.56 -0.03 5.98
N LEU A 131 3.27 -0.16 7.28
CA LEU A 131 3.66 -1.33 8.05
C LEU A 131 2.41 -2.10 8.43
N ILE A 132 2.46 -3.42 8.28
CA ILE A 132 1.33 -4.30 8.53
C ILE A 132 1.75 -5.38 9.51
N GLN A 133 0.90 -5.64 10.52
CA GLN A 133 1.14 -6.72 11.46
C GLN A 133 1.08 -8.06 10.73
N GLU A 134 2.13 -8.81 10.88
CA GLU A 134 2.23 -10.16 10.33
C GLU A 134 1.21 -11.12 10.92
#